data_d307ad23437f3912958a7096019e9237
#
_entry.id   d307ad23437f3912958a7096019e9237
#
_cell.length_a   1.000
_cell.length_b   1.000
_cell.length_c   1.000
_cell.angle_alpha   90.00
_cell.angle_beta   90.00
_cell.angle_gamma   90.00
#
_symmetry.space_group_name_H-M   'P 1'
#
loop_
_entity.id
_entity.type
_entity.pdbx_description
1 polymer ?
#
loop_
_entity_poly.entity_id
_entity_poly.type
_entity_poly.pdbx_seq_one_letter_code
_entity_poly.pdbx_strand_id
1 'polypeptide(L)'
;MSASTERKNRIAAREAGTDKKTLAAQEEEKKKAQSRRRWTWGTIGVVVLILAILLLNSGLMYTMTTALTANGTKYTPAQVNYYYGRDYVNLVNTYGNYASMLGIDTSLGLSGLKDQECPMTDGGTWRDYFRDSAKNDVQQIQALLDYAKENGIVLSEEEIAETDAQFDGIEETAKSLGYGNADKLYSMNYGSGVTTKIVRQAALDTELAGKAYNEKQDSFTWTDEELEEYYNSLNGDRDLFDFDLYYVTAETVEAPVAEEDESAASDIVSAALTYDDETAGKTADDTSRAEAKSTADAIVTAFKDGDDIEDLHERFEAAVESQTGEQPSSRSGYSGSNLSAEYAEWMKADRQAGDIEVFPDAETDPSGREVQCIKRRFDYVACI
;
A
#
# COMPACT_ATOMS: atom_id res chain seq x y z
N MET A 1 -2.36 12.69 -101.44
CA MET A 1 -3.23 13.69 -100.87
C MET A 1 -2.67 15.07 -101.10
N SER A 2 -3.54 16.04 -101.48
CA SER A 2 -3.09 17.41 -101.83
C SER A 2 -2.65 18.17 -100.57
N ALA A 3 -1.57 18.94 -100.63
CA ALA A 3 -1.06 19.81 -99.55
C ALA A 3 -2.14 20.74 -99.00
N SER A 4 -3.15 21.06 -99.74
CA SER A 4 -4.32 21.88 -99.38
C SER A 4 -5.23 21.13 -98.37
N THR A 5 -5.43 19.82 -98.60
CA THR A 5 -6.28 18.95 -97.71
C THR A 5 -5.62 18.73 -96.35
N GLU A 6 -4.30 18.56 -96.40
CA GLU A 6 -3.52 18.41 -95.17
C GLU A 6 -3.51 19.65 -94.29
N ARG A 7 -3.46 20.83 -94.95
CA ARG A 7 -3.53 22.13 -94.28
C ARG A 7 -4.90 22.37 -93.62
N LYS A 8 -5.99 21.99 -94.31
CA LYS A 8 -7.36 22.08 -93.81
C LYS A 8 -7.55 21.12 -92.62
N ASN A 9 -7.05 19.90 -92.70
CA ASN A 9 -7.14 18.91 -91.61
C ASN A 9 -6.30 19.36 -90.39
N ARG A 10 -5.17 20.02 -90.59
CA ARG A 10 -4.37 20.58 -89.50
C ARG A 10 -5.09 21.77 -88.84
N ILE A 11 -5.75 22.62 -89.63
CA ILE A 11 -6.55 23.74 -89.08
C ILE A 11 -7.75 23.21 -88.28
N ALA A 12 -8.49 22.24 -88.86
CA ALA A 12 -9.64 21.62 -88.19
C ALA A 12 -9.22 20.87 -86.93
N ALA A 13 -8.09 20.15 -86.88
CA ALA A 13 -7.56 19.50 -85.70
C ALA A 13 -7.13 20.50 -84.62
N ARG A 14 -6.68 21.69 -84.99
CA ARG A 14 -6.29 22.79 -84.12
C ARG A 14 -7.50 23.48 -83.52
N GLU A 15 -8.54 23.72 -84.36
CA GLU A 15 -9.84 24.25 -83.89
C GLU A 15 -10.59 23.28 -82.99
N ALA A 16 -10.47 21.95 -83.24
CA ALA A 16 -11.05 20.89 -82.41
C ALA A 16 -10.21 20.58 -81.20
N GLY A 17 -9.06 21.24 -80.98
CA GLY A 17 -8.20 21.00 -79.80
C GLY A 17 -7.52 19.61 -79.84
N THR A 18 -7.49 18.91 -80.96
CA THR A 18 -6.95 17.55 -81.11
C THR A 18 -5.59 17.52 -81.81
N ASP A 19 -4.97 18.68 -82.05
CA ASP A 19 -3.64 18.73 -82.61
C ASP A 19 -2.57 18.30 -81.59
N LYS A 20 -1.45 17.77 -82.06
CA LYS A 20 -0.38 17.21 -81.27
C LYS A 20 0.19 18.18 -80.20
N LYS A 21 0.20 19.48 -80.52
CA LYS A 21 0.70 20.55 -79.61
C LYS A 21 -0.33 20.84 -78.47
N THR A 22 -1.60 20.93 -78.81
CA THR A 22 -2.68 21.22 -77.89
C THR A 22 -2.88 20.03 -76.95
N LEU A 23 -2.83 18.78 -77.41
CA LEU A 23 -2.85 17.58 -76.59
C LEU A 23 -1.64 17.49 -75.67
N ALA A 24 -0.44 17.81 -76.16
CA ALA A 24 0.76 17.85 -75.29
C ALA A 24 0.66 18.93 -74.19
N ALA A 25 0.14 20.12 -74.54
CA ALA A 25 -0.10 21.20 -73.57
C ALA A 25 -1.16 20.78 -72.48
N GLN A 26 -2.25 20.14 -72.95
CA GLN A 26 -3.26 19.62 -72.01
C GLN A 26 -2.72 18.50 -71.10
N GLU A 27 -1.86 17.62 -71.59
CA GLU A 27 -1.16 16.61 -70.81
C GLU A 27 -0.21 17.24 -69.79
N GLU A 28 0.57 18.26 -70.20
CA GLU A 28 1.40 18.99 -69.22
C GLU A 28 0.60 19.73 -68.18
N GLU A 29 -0.52 20.36 -68.51
CA GLU A 29 -1.42 21.00 -67.53
C GLU A 29 -2.04 19.98 -66.58
N LYS A 30 -2.47 18.80 -67.09
CA LYS A 30 -2.96 17.69 -66.24
C LYS A 30 -1.86 17.18 -65.32
N LYS A 31 -0.63 17.01 -65.79
CA LYS A 31 0.51 16.61 -64.98
C LYS A 31 0.86 17.66 -63.92
N LYS A 32 0.84 18.96 -64.28
CA LYS A 32 1.05 20.06 -63.34
C LYS A 32 -0.07 20.17 -62.33
N ALA A 33 -1.33 19.98 -62.72
CA ALA A 33 -2.47 19.92 -61.81
C ALA A 33 -2.42 18.73 -60.88
N GLN A 34 -2.05 17.52 -61.37
CA GLN A 34 -1.85 16.34 -60.51
C GLN A 34 -0.67 16.52 -59.55
N SER A 35 0.43 17.11 -60.00
CA SER A 35 1.59 17.43 -59.16
C SER A 35 1.23 18.42 -58.05
N ARG A 36 0.53 19.52 -58.40
CA ARG A 36 0.03 20.52 -57.45
C ARG A 36 -0.91 19.84 -56.40
N ARG A 37 -1.85 18.99 -56.87
CA ARG A 37 -2.78 18.27 -56.00
C ARG A 37 -2.04 17.33 -55.06
N ARG A 38 -1.05 16.58 -55.55
CA ARG A 38 -0.20 15.71 -54.71
C ARG A 38 0.59 16.53 -53.69
N TRP A 39 1.14 17.65 -54.07
CA TRP A 39 1.88 18.55 -53.19
C TRP A 39 0.98 19.15 -52.12
N THR A 40 -0.23 19.59 -52.48
CA THR A 40 -1.22 20.12 -51.56
C THR A 40 -1.65 19.06 -50.51
N TRP A 41 -1.95 17.84 -50.96
CA TRP A 41 -2.28 16.74 -50.06
C TRP A 41 -1.09 16.35 -49.18
N GLY A 42 0.13 16.37 -49.70
CA GLY A 42 1.35 16.15 -48.91
C GLY A 42 1.55 17.20 -47.84
N THR A 43 1.34 18.49 -48.19
CA THR A 43 1.44 19.59 -47.21
C THR A 43 0.37 19.50 -46.13
N ILE A 44 -0.87 19.19 -46.52
CA ILE A 44 -1.97 18.96 -45.53
C ILE A 44 -1.60 17.78 -44.59
N GLY A 45 -1.08 16.69 -45.12
CA GLY A 45 -0.64 15.54 -44.36
C GLY A 45 0.43 15.90 -43.30
N VAL A 46 1.43 16.69 -43.74
CA VAL A 46 2.49 17.17 -42.81
C VAL A 46 1.93 18.09 -41.75
N VAL A 47 1.04 19.03 -42.11
CA VAL A 47 0.40 19.92 -41.13
C VAL A 47 -0.45 19.14 -40.12
N VAL A 48 -1.23 18.16 -40.59
CA VAL A 48 -2.04 17.29 -39.69
C VAL A 48 -1.12 16.49 -38.76
N LEU A 49 -0.01 15.98 -39.26
CA LEU A 49 0.96 15.24 -38.47
C LEU A 49 1.61 16.12 -37.38
N ILE A 50 2.00 17.35 -37.74
CA ILE A 50 2.53 18.34 -36.79
C ILE A 50 1.49 18.67 -35.75
N LEU A 51 0.24 18.91 -36.13
CA LEU A 51 -0.85 19.19 -35.22
C LEU A 51 -1.12 18.00 -34.30
N ALA A 52 -1.06 16.77 -34.81
CA ALA A 52 -1.19 15.55 -34.03
C ALA A 52 -0.05 15.42 -32.99
N ILE A 53 1.20 15.68 -33.38
CA ILE A 53 2.35 15.69 -32.49
C ILE A 53 2.21 16.78 -31.42
N LEU A 54 1.78 17.97 -31.79
CA LEU A 54 1.53 19.07 -30.85
C LEU A 54 0.43 18.72 -29.86
N LEU A 55 -0.66 18.09 -30.30
CA LEU A 55 -1.76 17.64 -29.45
C LEU A 55 -1.29 16.54 -28.48
N LEU A 56 -0.53 15.56 -28.96
CA LEU A 56 0.02 14.49 -28.11
C LEU A 56 1.01 15.03 -27.08
N ASN A 57 1.75 16.07 -27.41
CA ASN A 57 2.75 16.69 -26.53
C ASN A 57 2.18 17.82 -25.65
N SER A 58 0.98 18.31 -25.95
CA SER A 58 0.35 19.44 -25.22
C SER A 58 -0.21 19.07 -23.84
N GLY A 59 -0.24 17.80 -23.49
CA GLY A 59 -0.89 17.34 -22.25
C GLY A 59 -2.43 17.39 -22.29
N LEU A 60 -3.03 17.88 -23.38
CA LEU A 60 -4.47 18.05 -23.52
C LEU A 60 -5.24 16.73 -23.35
N MET A 61 -4.65 15.62 -23.80
CA MET A 61 -5.23 14.28 -23.64
C MET A 61 -5.43 13.90 -22.17
N TYR A 62 -4.54 14.38 -21.29
CA TYR A 62 -4.64 14.08 -19.85
C TYR A 62 -5.76 14.84 -19.14
N THR A 63 -6.20 15.97 -19.69
CA THR A 63 -7.20 16.84 -19.08
C THR A 63 -8.58 16.78 -19.74
N MET A 64 -8.68 16.28 -20.96
CA MET A 64 -9.93 16.27 -21.74
C MET A 64 -10.58 14.90 -21.92
N THR A 65 -9.84 13.81 -21.67
CA THR A 65 -10.38 12.45 -21.75
C THR A 65 -10.83 11.97 -20.40
N THR A 66 -11.66 10.91 -20.37
CA THR A 66 -12.09 10.24 -19.14
C THR A 66 -11.24 8.99 -18.94
N ALA A 67 -10.59 8.87 -17.79
CA ALA A 67 -9.84 7.68 -17.37
C ALA A 67 -10.67 6.74 -16.49
N LEU A 68 -11.50 7.32 -15.61
CA LEU A 68 -12.28 6.60 -14.62
C LEU A 68 -13.65 7.29 -14.44
N THR A 69 -14.67 6.51 -14.13
CA THR A 69 -15.97 7.03 -13.69
C THR A 69 -16.31 6.41 -12.33
N ALA A 70 -16.53 7.24 -11.31
CA ALA A 70 -16.94 6.84 -9.97
C ALA A 70 -18.30 7.49 -9.65
N ASN A 71 -19.31 6.71 -9.34
CA ASN A 71 -20.68 7.16 -9.07
C ASN A 71 -21.23 8.19 -10.10
N GLY A 72 -20.93 7.98 -11.39
CA GLY A 72 -21.34 8.87 -12.47
C GLY A 72 -20.44 10.09 -12.70
N THR A 73 -19.55 10.43 -11.77
CA THR A 73 -18.55 11.50 -11.91
C THR A 73 -17.37 11.01 -12.73
N LYS A 74 -16.98 11.79 -13.75
CA LYS A 74 -15.86 11.46 -14.64
C LYS A 74 -14.58 12.09 -14.16
N TYR A 75 -13.54 11.28 -14.04
CA TYR A 75 -12.18 11.67 -13.69
C TYR A 75 -11.27 11.60 -14.91
N THR A 76 -10.49 12.63 -15.12
CA THR A 76 -9.50 12.71 -16.20
C THR A 76 -8.25 11.90 -15.85
N PRO A 77 -7.41 11.50 -16.84
CA PRO A 77 -6.12 10.88 -16.55
C PRO A 77 -5.23 11.69 -15.61
N ALA A 78 -5.24 13.02 -15.71
CA ALA A 78 -4.45 13.88 -14.85
C ALA A 78 -4.92 13.85 -13.38
N GLN A 79 -6.23 13.76 -13.13
CA GLN A 79 -6.77 13.60 -11.78
C GLN A 79 -6.41 12.21 -11.21
N VAL A 80 -6.53 11.14 -11.99
CA VAL A 80 -6.13 9.80 -11.55
C VAL A 80 -4.62 9.72 -11.33
N ASN A 81 -3.81 10.36 -12.19
CA ASN A 81 -2.35 10.42 -12.03
C ASN A 81 -1.93 11.11 -10.73
N TYR A 82 -2.70 12.11 -10.25
CA TYR A 82 -2.44 12.72 -8.96
C TYR A 82 -2.50 11.67 -7.83
N TYR A 83 -3.57 10.89 -7.73
CA TYR A 83 -3.69 9.85 -6.70
C TYR A 83 -2.61 8.77 -6.86
N TYR A 84 -2.38 8.33 -8.08
CA TYR A 84 -1.32 7.37 -8.40
C TYR A 84 0.08 7.85 -7.94
N GLY A 85 0.44 9.08 -8.29
CA GLY A 85 1.73 9.65 -7.91
C GLY A 85 1.81 9.97 -6.42
N ARG A 86 0.71 10.44 -5.80
CA ARG A 86 0.62 10.68 -4.36
C ARG A 86 0.88 9.40 -3.57
N ASP A 87 0.27 8.30 -3.95
CA ASP A 87 0.43 7.01 -3.26
C ASP A 87 1.87 6.52 -3.35
N TYR A 88 2.49 6.66 -4.52
CA TYR A 88 3.92 6.38 -4.69
C TYR A 88 4.79 7.27 -3.79
N VAL A 89 4.57 8.59 -3.81
CA VAL A 89 5.34 9.54 -2.99
C VAL A 89 5.14 9.25 -1.50
N ASN A 90 3.91 8.96 -1.07
CA ASN A 90 3.62 8.61 0.32
C ASN A 90 4.35 7.33 0.74
N LEU A 91 4.34 6.29 -0.10
CA LEU A 91 5.06 5.05 0.19
C LEU A 91 6.57 5.32 0.31
N VAL A 92 7.15 6.04 -0.65
CA VAL A 92 8.58 6.39 -0.62
C VAL A 92 8.93 7.24 0.60
N ASN A 93 8.10 8.21 0.98
CA ASN A 93 8.33 9.03 2.17
C ASN A 93 8.20 8.22 3.48
N THR A 94 7.26 7.27 3.53
CA THR A 94 7.03 6.42 4.71
C THR A 94 8.19 5.44 4.92
N TYR A 95 8.62 4.78 3.87
CA TYR A 95 9.65 3.74 3.97
C TYR A 95 11.07 4.27 3.73
N GLY A 96 11.24 5.45 3.11
CA GLY A 96 12.55 6.06 2.86
C GLY A 96 13.53 5.10 2.18
N ASN A 97 14.67 4.88 2.80
CA ASN A 97 15.68 3.96 2.30
C ASN A 97 15.25 2.47 2.33
N TYR A 98 14.22 2.13 3.11
CA TYR A 98 13.67 0.77 3.15
C TYR A 98 12.76 0.45 1.96
N ALA A 99 12.40 1.42 1.11
CA ALA A 99 11.61 1.18 -0.09
C ALA A 99 12.26 0.15 -1.04
N SER A 100 13.60 0.10 -1.07
CA SER A 100 14.35 -0.90 -1.84
C SER A 100 14.14 -2.34 -1.32
N MET A 101 13.89 -2.52 -0.02
CA MET A 101 13.57 -3.84 0.57
C MET A 101 12.19 -4.33 0.14
N LEU A 102 11.31 -3.42 -0.27
CA LEU A 102 10.01 -3.73 -0.88
C LEU A 102 10.12 -3.99 -2.39
N GLY A 103 11.33 -3.98 -2.96
CA GLY A 103 11.57 -4.17 -4.38
C GLY A 103 11.32 -2.94 -5.25
N ILE A 104 11.30 -1.73 -4.67
CA ILE A 104 11.16 -0.47 -5.42
C ILE A 104 12.52 0.20 -5.61
N ASP A 105 12.97 0.31 -6.86
CA ASP A 105 14.05 1.21 -7.24
C ASP A 105 13.51 2.62 -7.45
N THR A 106 13.66 3.45 -6.42
CA THR A 106 13.17 4.84 -6.40
C THR A 106 13.93 5.74 -7.38
N SER A 107 15.14 5.35 -7.82
CA SER A 107 15.95 6.12 -8.78
C SER A 107 15.29 6.20 -10.15
N LEU A 108 14.44 5.24 -10.49
CA LEU A 108 13.69 5.18 -11.76
C LEU A 108 12.40 6.01 -11.73
N GLY A 109 11.98 6.49 -10.56
CA GLY A 109 10.75 7.25 -10.36
C GLY A 109 9.49 6.55 -10.87
N LEU A 110 8.42 7.32 -11.09
CA LEU A 110 7.12 6.78 -11.56
C LEU A 110 7.21 5.97 -12.87
N SER A 111 8.14 6.31 -13.76
CA SER A 111 8.28 5.65 -15.06
C SER A 111 8.83 4.23 -14.98
N GLY A 112 9.60 3.93 -13.94
CA GLY A 112 10.18 2.62 -13.69
C GLY A 112 9.23 1.60 -13.08
N LEU A 113 8.13 2.04 -12.47
CA LEU A 113 7.21 1.16 -11.72
C LEU A 113 6.56 0.07 -12.59
N LYS A 114 6.46 0.28 -13.89
CA LYS A 114 5.90 -0.70 -14.85
C LYS A 114 6.78 -1.94 -15.05
N ASP A 115 8.08 -1.81 -14.79
CA ASP A 115 9.07 -2.85 -15.01
C ASP A 115 9.56 -3.48 -13.69
N GLN A 116 8.99 -3.07 -12.56
CA GLN A 116 9.33 -3.55 -11.22
C GLN A 116 8.20 -4.42 -10.69
N GLU A 117 8.54 -5.65 -10.33
CA GLU A 117 7.61 -6.61 -9.74
C GLU A 117 7.19 -6.15 -8.35
N CYS A 118 5.90 -6.34 -8.01
CA CYS A 118 5.36 -5.95 -6.71
C CYS A 118 5.03 -7.19 -5.88
N PRO A 119 5.71 -7.41 -4.75
CA PRO A 119 5.44 -8.57 -3.88
C PRO A 119 4.06 -8.53 -3.21
N MET A 120 3.39 -7.37 -3.22
CA MET A 120 2.03 -7.21 -2.67
C MET A 120 0.93 -7.57 -3.66
N THR A 121 1.29 -7.98 -4.89
CA THR A 121 0.35 -8.39 -5.93
C THR A 121 0.74 -9.75 -6.48
N ASP A 122 -0.24 -10.57 -6.84
CA ASP A 122 0.02 -11.89 -7.42
C ASP A 122 0.52 -11.75 -8.87
N GLY A 123 1.85 -11.62 -9.03
CA GLY A 123 2.53 -11.49 -10.32
C GLY A 123 2.34 -10.14 -11.05
N GLY A 124 1.92 -9.10 -10.32
CA GLY A 124 1.75 -7.74 -10.86
C GLY A 124 2.99 -6.87 -10.67
N THR A 125 2.92 -5.66 -11.23
CA THR A 125 3.96 -4.64 -11.08
C THR A 125 3.57 -3.57 -10.05
N TRP A 126 4.55 -2.79 -9.57
CA TRP A 126 4.27 -1.63 -8.73
C TRP A 126 3.35 -0.61 -9.43
N ARG A 127 3.41 -0.51 -10.76
CA ARG A 127 2.46 0.29 -11.53
C ARG A 127 1.03 -0.21 -11.36
N ASP A 128 0.82 -1.52 -11.39
CA ASP A 128 -0.51 -2.12 -11.28
C ASP A 128 -1.05 -1.91 -9.86
N TYR A 129 -0.22 -2.10 -8.84
CA TYR A 129 -0.53 -1.80 -7.44
C TYR A 129 -1.01 -0.36 -7.23
N PHE A 130 -0.20 0.63 -7.62
CA PHE A 130 -0.57 2.05 -7.44
C PHE A 130 -1.74 2.48 -8.33
N ARG A 131 -1.93 1.85 -9.49
CA ARG A 131 -3.10 2.12 -10.33
C ARG A 131 -4.39 1.67 -9.65
N ASP A 132 -4.39 0.48 -9.04
CA ASP A 132 -5.56 -0.05 -8.34
C ASP A 132 -5.79 0.70 -7.02
N SER A 133 -4.74 1.11 -6.30
CA SER A 133 -4.81 2.03 -5.16
C SER A 133 -5.48 3.34 -5.54
N ALA A 134 -4.97 4.03 -6.56
CA ALA A 134 -5.54 5.30 -7.03
C ALA A 134 -7.01 5.19 -7.45
N LYS A 135 -7.39 4.06 -8.07
CA LYS A 135 -8.79 3.79 -8.41
C LYS A 135 -9.67 3.67 -7.16
N ASN A 136 -9.20 2.97 -6.15
CA ASN A 136 -9.92 2.80 -4.89
C ASN A 136 -10.06 4.14 -4.17
N ASP A 137 -9.00 4.95 -4.12
CA ASP A 137 -9.02 6.27 -3.51
C ASP A 137 -10.04 7.20 -4.17
N VAL A 138 -10.04 7.26 -5.51
CA VAL A 138 -11.02 8.04 -6.25
C VAL A 138 -12.45 7.58 -5.94
N GLN A 139 -12.68 6.27 -5.85
CA GLN A 139 -14.01 5.73 -5.55
C GLN A 139 -14.45 6.06 -4.12
N GLN A 140 -13.56 5.93 -3.14
CA GLN A 140 -13.84 6.25 -1.74
C GLN A 140 -14.09 7.75 -1.54
N ILE A 141 -13.22 8.59 -2.09
CA ILE A 141 -13.39 10.05 -2.01
C ILE A 141 -14.70 10.46 -2.68
N GLN A 142 -15.01 9.96 -3.88
CA GLN A 142 -16.25 10.29 -4.56
C GLN A 142 -17.49 9.86 -3.74
N ALA A 143 -17.47 8.70 -3.12
CA ALA A 143 -18.58 8.26 -2.27
C ALA A 143 -18.81 9.18 -1.08
N LEU A 144 -17.72 9.67 -0.46
CA LEU A 144 -17.81 10.63 0.65
C LEU A 144 -18.25 12.03 0.18
N LEU A 145 -17.81 12.46 -1.00
CA LEU A 145 -18.29 13.72 -1.61
C LEU A 145 -19.78 13.67 -1.95
N ASP A 146 -20.25 12.52 -2.45
CA ASP A 146 -21.68 12.32 -2.71
C ASP A 146 -22.48 12.36 -1.40
N TYR A 147 -21.97 11.69 -0.34
CA TYR A 147 -22.55 11.76 0.99
C TYR A 147 -22.56 13.21 1.55
N ALA A 148 -21.44 13.94 1.41
CA ALA A 148 -21.37 15.34 1.81
C ALA A 148 -22.45 16.18 1.11
N LYS A 149 -22.58 16.00 -0.20
CA LYS A 149 -23.59 16.71 -1.01
C LYS A 149 -25.02 16.37 -0.59
N GLU A 150 -25.32 15.10 -0.35
CA GLU A 150 -26.65 14.63 0.07
C GLU A 150 -27.04 15.17 1.46
N ASN A 151 -26.06 15.34 2.35
CA ASN A 151 -26.28 15.82 3.72
C ASN A 151 -25.99 17.31 3.92
N GLY A 152 -25.66 18.05 2.86
CA GLY A 152 -25.41 19.49 2.92
C GLY A 152 -24.12 19.87 3.65
N ILE A 153 -23.16 18.93 3.74
CA ILE A 153 -21.85 19.15 4.35
C ILE A 153 -20.99 19.95 3.37
N VAL A 154 -20.43 21.05 3.83
CA VAL A 154 -19.59 21.95 3.02
C VAL A 154 -18.39 22.41 3.83
N LEU A 155 -17.31 22.77 3.16
CA LEU A 155 -16.17 23.42 3.80
C LEU A 155 -16.54 24.89 4.12
N SER A 156 -16.12 25.37 5.27
CA SER A 156 -16.16 26.79 5.63
C SER A 156 -15.12 27.60 4.84
N GLU A 157 -15.26 28.92 4.84
CA GLU A 157 -14.26 29.80 4.24
C GLU A 157 -12.88 29.67 4.91
N GLU A 158 -12.85 29.38 6.22
CA GLU A 158 -11.62 29.17 6.98
C GLU A 158 -10.91 27.86 6.55
N GLU A 159 -11.63 26.74 6.47
CA GLU A 159 -11.10 25.44 6.01
C GLU A 159 -10.56 25.53 4.57
N ILE A 160 -11.26 26.27 3.70
CA ILE A 160 -10.79 26.54 2.34
C ILE A 160 -9.50 27.37 2.36
N ALA A 161 -9.45 28.43 3.19
CA ALA A 161 -8.28 29.30 3.28
C ALA A 161 -7.07 28.57 3.86
N GLU A 162 -7.26 27.69 4.85
CA GLU A 162 -6.20 26.83 5.40
C GLU A 162 -5.64 25.86 4.34
N THR A 163 -6.53 25.26 3.55
CA THR A 163 -6.12 24.42 2.42
C THR A 163 -5.35 25.22 1.39
N ASP A 164 -5.83 26.44 1.05
CA ASP A 164 -5.17 27.31 0.08
C ASP A 164 -3.78 27.76 0.54
N ALA A 165 -3.61 28.03 1.83
CA ALA A 165 -2.32 28.44 2.40
C ALA A 165 -1.22 27.38 2.20
N GLN A 166 -1.56 26.09 2.00
CA GLN A 166 -0.58 25.03 1.70
C GLN A 166 0.08 25.23 0.32
N PHE A 167 -0.50 26.03 -0.55
CA PHE A 167 0.00 26.33 -1.89
C PHE A 167 0.81 27.63 -1.96
N ASP A 168 0.88 28.36 -0.85
CA ASP A 168 1.65 29.60 -0.78
C ASP A 168 3.14 29.33 -0.98
N GLY A 169 3.79 30.11 -1.84
CA GLY A 169 5.21 29.98 -2.14
C GLY A 169 5.61 28.78 -3.01
N ILE A 170 4.67 27.96 -3.46
CA ILE A 170 4.99 26.75 -4.28
C ILE A 170 5.61 27.15 -5.64
N GLU A 171 5.22 28.28 -6.19
CA GLU A 171 5.78 28.79 -7.45
C GLU A 171 7.26 29.16 -7.31
N GLU A 172 7.64 29.83 -6.20
CA GLU A 172 9.02 30.16 -5.86
C GLU A 172 9.84 28.90 -5.55
N THR A 173 9.23 27.97 -4.82
CA THR A 173 9.84 26.66 -4.54
C THR A 173 10.14 25.89 -5.82
N ALA A 174 9.18 25.83 -6.75
CA ALA A 174 9.39 25.17 -8.04
C ALA A 174 10.53 25.80 -8.83
N LYS A 175 10.61 27.13 -8.86
CA LYS A 175 11.71 27.85 -9.52
C LYS A 175 13.05 27.59 -8.88
N SER A 176 13.12 27.61 -7.56
CA SER A 176 14.36 27.35 -6.80
C SER A 176 14.89 25.92 -7.04
N LEU A 177 13.99 24.95 -7.22
CA LEU A 177 14.31 23.57 -7.56
C LEU A 177 14.58 23.34 -9.06
N GLY A 178 14.49 24.38 -9.89
CA GLY A 178 14.77 24.31 -11.34
C GLY A 178 13.63 23.81 -12.22
N TYR A 179 12.41 23.68 -11.68
CA TYR A 179 11.25 23.21 -12.46
C TYR A 179 10.57 24.29 -13.33
N GLY A 180 10.92 25.55 -13.13
CA GLY A 180 10.39 26.68 -13.88
C GLY A 180 9.02 27.18 -13.39
N ASN A 181 8.09 26.33 -13.01
CA ASN A 181 6.81 26.68 -12.42
C ASN A 181 6.23 25.52 -11.57
N ALA A 182 5.19 25.82 -10.76
CA ALA A 182 4.54 24.86 -9.88
C ALA A 182 3.88 23.69 -10.65
N ASP A 183 3.24 23.94 -11.79
CA ASP A 183 2.61 22.88 -12.59
C ASP A 183 3.64 21.85 -13.08
N LYS A 184 4.85 22.32 -13.43
CA LYS A 184 5.93 21.43 -13.84
C LYS A 184 6.43 20.58 -12.66
N LEU A 185 6.55 21.19 -11.49
CA LEU A 185 6.90 20.48 -10.24
C LEU A 185 5.89 19.36 -9.96
N TYR A 186 4.60 19.69 -9.96
CA TYR A 186 3.55 18.69 -9.70
C TYR A 186 3.49 17.61 -10.78
N SER A 187 3.64 17.98 -12.04
CA SER A 187 3.67 17.00 -13.13
C SER A 187 4.83 16.03 -13.05
N MET A 188 5.98 16.45 -12.55
CA MET A 188 7.15 15.58 -12.34
C MET A 188 6.95 14.64 -11.13
N ASN A 189 6.33 15.12 -10.08
CA ASN A 189 6.15 14.35 -8.84
C ASN A 189 4.96 13.38 -8.92
N TYR A 190 3.86 13.78 -9.55
CA TYR A 190 2.60 13.02 -9.53
C TYR A 190 2.21 12.45 -10.90
N GLY A 191 2.88 12.85 -11.96
CA GLY A 191 2.64 12.34 -13.30
C GLY A 191 2.08 13.36 -14.29
N SER A 192 2.06 12.96 -15.55
CA SER A 192 1.73 13.83 -16.67
C SER A 192 0.34 14.45 -16.55
N GLY A 193 0.27 15.75 -16.82
CA GLY A 193 -0.98 16.53 -16.81
C GLY A 193 -1.43 17.03 -15.43
N VAL A 194 -0.78 16.60 -14.35
CA VAL A 194 -1.07 17.10 -13.00
C VAL A 194 -0.60 18.55 -12.90
N THR A 195 -1.50 19.42 -12.44
CA THR A 195 -1.28 20.86 -12.29
C THR A 195 -1.63 21.30 -10.87
N THR A 196 -1.20 22.49 -10.49
CA THR A 196 -1.56 23.14 -9.21
C THR A 196 -3.07 23.13 -8.98
N LYS A 197 -3.84 23.40 -10.03
CA LYS A 197 -5.31 23.38 -9.95
C LYS A 197 -5.86 22.00 -9.58
N ILE A 198 -5.31 20.92 -10.14
CA ILE A 198 -5.74 19.54 -9.86
C ILE A 198 -5.37 19.17 -8.44
N VAL A 199 -4.14 19.47 -8.02
CA VAL A 199 -3.65 19.16 -6.65
C VAL A 199 -4.49 19.92 -5.61
N ARG A 200 -4.72 21.22 -5.84
CA ARG A 200 -5.57 22.03 -4.96
C ARG A 200 -7.00 21.49 -4.86
N GLN A 201 -7.63 21.15 -6.00
CA GLN A 201 -8.96 20.57 -5.97
C GLN A 201 -9.00 19.25 -5.22
N ALA A 202 -8.03 18.38 -5.46
CA ALA A 202 -7.93 17.10 -4.74
C ALA A 202 -7.69 17.29 -3.23
N ALA A 203 -6.97 18.33 -2.80
CA ALA A 203 -6.81 18.68 -1.39
C ALA A 203 -8.15 19.10 -0.77
N LEU A 204 -8.91 19.99 -1.43
CA LEU A 204 -10.24 20.39 -0.97
C LEU A 204 -11.24 19.23 -0.96
N ASP A 205 -11.19 18.36 -1.97
CA ASP A 205 -12.04 17.16 -2.04
C ASP A 205 -11.71 16.20 -0.90
N THR A 206 -10.42 16.04 -0.55
CA THR A 206 -9.96 15.20 0.56
C THR A 206 -10.41 15.79 1.91
N GLU A 207 -10.30 17.10 2.09
CA GLU A 207 -10.76 17.78 3.31
C GLU A 207 -12.27 17.63 3.50
N LEU A 208 -13.05 17.86 2.43
CA LEU A 208 -14.51 17.69 2.47
C LEU A 208 -14.90 16.22 2.71
N ALA A 209 -14.19 15.29 2.09
CA ALA A 209 -14.41 13.86 2.31
C ALA A 209 -14.08 13.45 3.76
N GLY A 210 -13.01 13.99 4.34
CA GLY A 210 -12.65 13.79 5.74
C GLY A 210 -13.73 14.30 6.70
N LYS A 211 -14.23 15.50 6.45
CA LYS A 211 -15.35 16.08 7.22
C LYS A 211 -16.62 15.23 7.12
N ALA A 212 -16.96 14.80 5.92
CA ALA A 212 -18.11 13.93 5.66
C ALA A 212 -17.97 12.56 6.36
N TYR A 213 -16.77 12.00 6.36
CA TYR A 213 -16.47 10.77 7.06
C TYR A 213 -16.67 10.92 8.59
N ASN A 214 -16.11 11.97 9.17
CA ASN A 214 -16.25 12.25 10.60
C ASN A 214 -17.71 12.47 11.00
N GLU A 215 -18.47 13.28 10.27
CA GLU A 215 -19.90 13.46 10.52
C GLU A 215 -20.68 12.15 10.38
N LYS A 216 -20.32 11.31 9.41
CA LYS A 216 -20.93 9.99 9.28
C LYS A 216 -20.59 9.09 10.47
N GLN A 217 -19.34 9.09 10.89
CA GLN A 217 -18.88 8.31 12.05
C GLN A 217 -19.60 8.75 13.34
N ASP A 218 -19.68 10.07 13.57
CA ASP A 218 -20.36 10.65 14.73
C ASP A 218 -21.88 10.39 14.73
N SER A 219 -22.45 10.10 13.56
CA SER A 219 -23.87 9.76 13.42
C SER A 219 -24.20 8.33 13.88
N PHE A 220 -23.20 7.47 14.06
CA PHE A 220 -23.44 6.14 14.58
C PHE A 220 -23.70 6.22 16.09
N THR A 221 -24.85 5.75 16.49
CA THR A 221 -25.23 5.58 17.90
C THR A 221 -25.41 4.09 18.17
N TRP A 222 -24.89 3.66 19.28
CA TRP A 222 -25.03 2.29 19.75
C TRP A 222 -25.88 2.30 21.02
N THR A 223 -26.75 1.36 21.16
CA THR A 223 -27.43 1.12 22.43
C THR A 223 -26.49 0.36 23.39
N ASP A 224 -26.77 0.44 24.68
CA ASP A 224 -26.01 -0.30 25.69
C ASP A 224 -26.03 -1.81 25.41
N GLU A 225 -27.18 -2.33 24.93
CA GLU A 225 -27.34 -3.74 24.56
C GLU A 225 -26.48 -4.13 23.36
N GLU A 226 -26.38 -3.27 22.33
CA GLU A 226 -25.53 -3.52 21.16
C GLU A 226 -24.05 -3.48 21.54
N LEU A 227 -23.66 -2.57 22.42
CA LEU A 227 -22.28 -2.50 22.95
C LEU A 227 -21.94 -3.74 23.77
N GLU A 228 -22.86 -4.20 24.63
CA GLU A 228 -22.68 -5.40 25.43
C GLU A 228 -22.60 -6.66 24.54
N GLU A 229 -23.47 -6.78 23.51
CA GLU A 229 -23.43 -7.89 22.54
C GLU A 229 -22.09 -7.89 21.76
N TYR A 230 -21.66 -6.71 21.31
CA TYR A 230 -20.37 -6.58 20.62
C TYR A 230 -19.20 -6.94 21.53
N TYR A 231 -19.16 -6.40 22.75
CA TYR A 231 -18.13 -6.72 23.73
C TYR A 231 -18.05 -8.23 24.01
N ASN A 232 -19.20 -8.87 24.25
CA ASN A 232 -19.25 -10.32 24.48
C ASN A 232 -18.79 -11.12 23.25
N SER A 233 -19.01 -10.60 22.05
CA SER A 233 -18.54 -11.26 20.80
C SER A 233 -17.02 -11.26 20.66
N LEU A 234 -16.33 -10.36 21.34
CA LEU A 234 -14.86 -10.25 21.33
C LEU A 234 -14.17 -11.27 22.24
N ASN A 235 -14.95 -12.01 23.03
CA ASN A 235 -14.45 -13.10 23.88
C ASN A 235 -13.21 -12.70 24.72
N GLY A 236 -13.28 -11.55 25.38
CA GLY A 236 -12.20 -11.03 26.24
C GLY A 236 -11.01 -10.40 25.51
N ASP A 237 -11.05 -10.23 24.18
CA ASP A 237 -9.95 -9.60 23.43
C ASP A 237 -9.68 -8.15 23.82
N ARG A 238 -10.68 -7.45 24.35
CA ARG A 238 -10.58 -6.07 24.84
C ARG A 238 -10.32 -5.95 26.34
N ASP A 239 -10.32 -7.06 27.04
CA ASP A 239 -10.00 -7.07 28.46
C ASP A 239 -8.52 -6.79 28.68
N LEU A 240 -8.22 -6.20 29.83
CA LEU A 240 -6.85 -5.97 30.26
C LEU A 240 -6.51 -6.91 31.40
N PHE A 241 -5.38 -7.56 31.29
CA PHE A 241 -4.91 -8.57 32.23
C PHE A 241 -3.63 -8.13 32.91
N ASP A 242 -3.57 -8.33 34.24
CA ASP A 242 -2.37 -8.21 35.03
C ASP A 242 -1.95 -9.61 35.50
N PHE A 243 -0.74 -10.02 35.15
CA PHE A 243 -0.23 -11.34 35.48
C PHE A 243 1.27 -11.37 35.64
N ASP A 244 1.75 -12.37 36.38
CA ASP A 244 3.15 -12.71 36.45
C ASP A 244 3.41 -13.97 35.60
N LEU A 245 4.45 -13.92 34.82
CA LEU A 245 4.94 -15.02 34.00
C LEU A 245 6.19 -15.58 34.63
N TYR A 246 6.18 -16.86 34.94
CA TYR A 246 7.33 -17.64 35.38
C TYR A 246 7.67 -18.68 34.33
N TYR A 247 8.90 -19.12 34.31
CA TYR A 247 9.33 -20.18 33.40
C TYR A 247 10.32 -21.13 34.05
N VAL A 248 10.33 -22.37 33.58
CA VAL A 248 11.32 -23.39 33.91
C VAL A 248 11.96 -23.84 32.60
N THR A 249 13.29 -23.78 32.53
CA THR A 249 14.03 -24.12 31.34
C THR A 249 14.33 -25.64 31.27
N ALA A 250 13.97 -26.28 30.18
CA ALA A 250 14.35 -27.63 29.88
C ALA A 250 15.81 -27.70 29.41
N GLU A 251 16.53 -28.77 29.75
CA GLU A 251 17.86 -29.01 29.21
C GLU A 251 17.82 -29.15 27.69
N THR A 252 18.79 -28.52 27.00
CA THR A 252 18.90 -28.61 25.54
C THR A 252 19.86 -29.71 25.14
N VAL A 253 19.47 -30.50 24.16
CA VAL A 253 20.30 -31.46 23.45
C VAL A 253 20.73 -30.91 22.11
N GLU A 254 21.91 -31.26 21.63
CA GLU A 254 22.33 -30.93 20.27
C GLU A 254 21.35 -31.57 19.29
N ALA A 255 20.76 -30.75 18.40
CA ALA A 255 19.92 -31.29 17.34
C ALA A 255 20.72 -32.29 16.51
N PRO A 256 20.17 -33.47 16.17
CA PRO A 256 20.85 -34.43 15.31
C PRO A 256 21.16 -33.70 13.99
N VAL A 257 22.44 -33.66 13.61
CA VAL A 257 22.89 -33.09 12.34
C VAL A 257 22.24 -33.94 11.25
N ALA A 258 21.23 -33.35 10.58
CA ALA A 258 20.66 -33.95 9.39
C ALA A 258 21.78 -34.07 8.35
N GLU A 259 22.06 -35.29 7.85
CA GLU A 259 22.98 -35.49 6.73
C GLU A 259 22.50 -34.57 5.58
N GLU A 260 23.39 -33.69 5.11
CA GLU A 260 23.13 -32.68 4.12
C GLU A 260 22.59 -33.27 2.81
N ASP A 261 21.31 -33.11 2.56
CA ASP A 261 20.76 -33.17 1.22
C ASP A 261 20.83 -31.75 0.64
N GLU A 262 21.78 -31.50 -0.27
CA GLU A 262 22.17 -30.19 -0.81
C GLU A 262 21.04 -29.39 -1.54
N SER A 263 19.78 -29.81 -1.45
CA SER A 263 18.69 -29.22 -2.22
C SER A 263 17.70 -28.30 -1.45
N ALA A 264 17.88 -28.12 -0.12
CA ALA A 264 16.93 -27.39 0.71
C ALA A 264 17.51 -26.15 1.40
N ALA A 265 18.66 -25.63 0.97
CA ALA A 265 19.42 -24.59 1.68
C ALA A 265 18.91 -23.14 1.48
N SER A 266 17.73 -22.90 0.88
CA SER A 266 17.30 -21.53 0.55
C SER A 266 16.31 -20.89 1.53
N ASP A 267 15.53 -21.68 2.30
CA ASP A 267 14.37 -21.10 3.02
C ASP A 267 14.53 -20.98 4.55
N ILE A 268 15.67 -21.45 5.11
CA ILE A 268 15.86 -21.46 6.57
C ILE A 268 16.72 -20.28 7.09
N VAL A 269 17.36 -19.53 6.22
CA VAL A 269 18.30 -18.45 6.62
C VAL A 269 17.61 -17.19 7.18
N SER A 270 16.32 -17.04 7.00
CA SER A 270 15.61 -15.79 7.39
C SER A 270 15.12 -15.73 8.84
N ALA A 271 15.04 -16.86 9.55
CA ALA A 271 14.54 -16.91 10.93
C ALA A 271 15.65 -16.90 12.01
N ALA A 272 16.91 -17.01 11.61
CA ALA A 272 18.04 -17.24 12.53
C ALA A 272 18.78 -15.96 12.99
N LEU A 273 18.29 -14.75 12.71
CA LEU A 273 19.08 -13.52 12.88
C LEU A 273 18.84 -12.73 14.18
N THR A 274 18.17 -13.28 15.20
CA THR A 274 17.94 -12.55 16.47
C THR A 274 18.22 -13.36 17.74
N TYR A 275 18.82 -14.52 17.67
CA TYR A 275 19.16 -15.29 18.87
C TYR A 275 20.68 -15.33 19.13
N ASP A 276 21.04 -15.20 20.41
CA ASP A 276 22.39 -15.28 20.93
C ASP A 276 23.11 -16.52 20.39
N ASP A 277 24.34 -16.36 19.91
CA ASP A 277 25.11 -17.34 19.15
C ASP A 277 25.39 -18.68 19.93
N GLU A 278 25.17 -18.69 21.25
CA GLU A 278 25.36 -19.89 22.09
C GLU A 278 24.20 -20.91 22.07
N THR A 279 23.01 -20.51 21.55
CA THR A 279 21.81 -21.36 21.54
C THR A 279 21.39 -21.84 20.15
N ALA A 280 22.03 -21.34 19.09
CA ALA A 280 21.72 -21.73 17.73
C ALA A 280 21.94 -23.23 17.49
N GLY A 281 20.90 -23.97 17.13
CA GLY A 281 20.92 -25.38 16.84
C GLY A 281 20.67 -26.32 18.03
N LYS A 282 20.30 -25.80 19.20
CA LYS A 282 19.91 -26.61 20.35
C LYS A 282 18.40 -26.58 20.54
N THR A 283 17.79 -27.74 20.71
CA THR A 283 16.36 -27.90 21.03
C THR A 283 16.20 -28.77 22.28
N ALA A 284 15.14 -28.52 23.05
CA ALA A 284 14.76 -29.41 24.14
C ALA A 284 14.09 -30.68 23.58
N ASP A 285 14.44 -31.83 24.09
CA ASP A 285 13.72 -33.06 23.76
C ASP A 285 12.47 -33.25 24.65
N ASP A 286 11.62 -34.20 24.29
CA ASP A 286 10.38 -34.49 25.02
C ASP A 286 10.64 -34.90 26.48
N THR A 287 11.78 -35.51 26.79
CA THR A 287 12.12 -35.92 28.15
C THR A 287 12.48 -34.73 29.02
N SER A 288 13.35 -33.86 28.54
CA SER A 288 13.75 -32.62 29.24
C SER A 288 12.59 -31.71 29.45
N ARG A 289 11.67 -31.60 28.48
CA ARG A 289 10.43 -30.82 28.62
C ARG A 289 9.50 -31.43 29.69
N ALA A 290 9.38 -32.75 29.74
CA ALA A 290 8.57 -33.42 30.75
C ALA A 290 9.14 -33.22 32.17
N GLU A 291 10.46 -33.20 32.30
CA GLU A 291 11.16 -32.93 33.58
C GLU A 291 10.96 -31.47 34.01
N ALA A 292 11.13 -30.51 33.10
CA ALA A 292 10.84 -29.10 33.37
C ALA A 292 9.39 -28.88 33.78
N LYS A 293 8.42 -29.50 33.09
CA LYS A 293 7.02 -29.49 33.46
C LYS A 293 6.78 -30.08 34.86
N SER A 294 7.37 -31.21 35.17
CA SER A 294 7.26 -31.83 36.48
C SER A 294 7.76 -30.91 37.61
N THR A 295 8.86 -30.20 37.34
CA THR A 295 9.42 -29.22 38.27
C THR A 295 8.45 -28.03 38.47
N ALA A 296 7.93 -27.48 37.37
CA ALA A 296 6.95 -26.39 37.44
C ALA A 296 5.66 -26.80 38.17
N ASP A 297 5.12 -28.00 37.89
CA ASP A 297 3.95 -28.57 38.56
C ASP A 297 4.18 -28.72 40.05
N ALA A 298 5.38 -29.16 40.47
CA ALA A 298 5.72 -29.31 41.90
C ALA A 298 5.75 -27.94 42.62
N ILE A 299 6.35 -26.92 42.01
CA ILE A 299 6.40 -25.54 42.53
C ILE A 299 4.98 -24.97 42.68
N VAL A 300 4.19 -25.09 41.60
CA VAL A 300 2.79 -24.59 41.62
C VAL A 300 1.91 -25.33 42.66
N THR A 301 2.10 -26.63 42.82
CA THR A 301 1.39 -27.41 43.80
C THR A 301 1.74 -26.96 45.22
N ALA A 302 3.02 -26.78 45.53
CA ALA A 302 3.46 -26.29 46.83
C ALA A 302 2.88 -24.90 47.14
N PHE A 303 2.86 -24.00 46.16
CA PHE A 303 2.22 -22.68 46.30
C PHE A 303 0.72 -22.78 46.58
N LYS A 304 -0.02 -23.64 45.85
CA LYS A 304 -1.45 -23.89 46.07
C LYS A 304 -1.73 -24.50 47.45
N ASP A 305 -0.79 -25.23 48.00
CA ASP A 305 -0.88 -25.83 49.36
C ASP A 305 -0.54 -24.85 50.47
N GLY A 306 -0.20 -23.59 50.16
CA GLY A 306 -0.06 -22.50 51.11
C GLY A 306 1.35 -21.95 51.31
N ASP A 307 2.25 -22.19 50.40
CA ASP A 307 3.57 -21.53 50.38
C ASP A 307 3.44 -20.02 50.14
N ASP A 308 4.41 -19.26 50.61
CA ASP A 308 4.50 -17.81 50.44
C ASP A 308 4.80 -17.46 48.99
N ILE A 309 4.44 -16.24 48.57
CA ILE A 309 4.76 -15.68 47.27
C ILE A 309 6.27 -15.51 47.07
N GLU A 310 7.01 -15.17 48.12
CA GLU A 310 8.47 -15.07 48.10
C GLU A 310 9.09 -16.44 47.84
N ASP A 311 8.59 -17.49 48.49
CA ASP A 311 9.01 -18.87 48.22
C ASP A 311 8.72 -19.30 46.78
N LEU A 312 7.62 -18.83 46.19
CA LEU A 312 7.30 -19.10 44.77
C LEU A 312 8.37 -18.49 43.83
N HIS A 313 8.76 -17.23 44.05
CA HIS A 313 9.77 -16.56 43.26
C HIS A 313 11.13 -17.27 43.37
N GLU A 314 11.59 -17.52 44.59
CA GLU A 314 12.88 -18.19 44.85
C GLU A 314 12.96 -19.57 44.20
N ARG A 315 11.88 -20.33 44.20
CA ARG A 315 11.83 -21.68 43.62
C ARG A 315 11.90 -21.64 42.09
N PHE A 316 11.20 -20.70 41.46
CA PHE A 316 11.33 -20.54 40.02
C PHE A 316 12.70 -20.02 39.62
N GLU A 317 13.30 -19.10 40.37
CA GLU A 317 14.67 -18.66 40.14
C GLU A 317 15.67 -19.81 40.23
N ALA A 318 15.51 -20.68 41.24
CA ALA A 318 16.38 -21.84 41.42
C ALA A 318 16.21 -22.90 40.33
N ALA A 319 15.08 -22.96 39.64
CA ALA A 319 14.77 -23.93 38.62
C ALA A 319 15.28 -23.54 37.22
N VAL A 320 15.86 -22.34 37.06
CA VAL A 320 16.39 -21.83 35.78
C VAL A 320 17.91 -21.95 35.79
N GLU A 321 18.50 -22.76 34.91
CA GLU A 321 19.95 -23.02 34.84
C GLU A 321 20.76 -21.83 34.28
N SER A 322 20.18 -21.08 33.36
CA SER A 322 20.80 -19.87 32.81
C SER A 322 19.76 -18.75 32.80
N GLN A 323 19.90 -17.79 33.68
CA GLN A 323 18.98 -16.65 33.75
C GLN A 323 19.22 -15.70 32.59
N THR A 324 18.23 -15.62 31.70
CA THR A 324 18.15 -14.57 30.68
C THR A 324 17.24 -13.43 31.12
N GLY A 325 16.67 -13.46 32.34
CA GLY A 325 15.81 -12.43 32.88
C GLY A 325 15.43 -12.65 34.35
N GLU A 326 14.85 -11.61 34.99
CA GLU A 326 14.32 -11.69 36.34
C GLU A 326 12.99 -12.44 36.35
N GLN A 327 12.80 -13.34 37.33
CA GLN A 327 11.50 -13.94 37.61
C GLN A 327 10.84 -13.22 38.81
N PRO A 328 9.54 -12.96 38.73
CA PRO A 328 8.65 -13.14 37.57
C PRO A 328 8.81 -12.06 36.52
N SER A 329 8.48 -12.38 35.28
CA SER A 329 8.29 -11.36 34.25
C SER A 329 6.86 -10.81 34.34
N SER A 330 6.68 -9.68 35.03
CA SER A 330 5.35 -9.10 35.27
C SER A 330 4.81 -8.40 34.01
N ARG A 331 3.53 -8.62 33.72
CA ARG A 331 2.75 -7.92 32.69
C ARG A 331 1.60 -7.16 33.36
N SER A 332 1.38 -5.91 32.94
CA SER A 332 0.29 -5.09 33.44
C SER A 332 -0.44 -4.41 32.30
N GLY A 333 -1.76 -4.35 32.35
CA GLY A 333 -2.60 -3.78 31.30
C GLY A 333 -2.44 -4.52 29.95
N TYR A 334 -2.21 -5.81 29.98
CA TYR A 334 -1.95 -6.61 28.79
C TYR A 334 -3.27 -6.97 28.10
N SER A 335 -3.45 -6.54 26.85
CA SER A 335 -4.69 -6.77 26.11
C SER A 335 -4.94 -8.26 25.84
N GLY A 336 -6.18 -8.69 25.99
CA GLY A 336 -6.60 -10.05 25.71
C GLY A 336 -6.35 -10.51 24.26
N SER A 337 -6.32 -9.56 23.31
CA SER A 337 -5.97 -9.85 21.92
C SER A 337 -4.48 -10.22 21.71
N ASN A 338 -3.63 -9.87 22.68
CA ASN A 338 -2.19 -10.12 22.62
C ASN A 338 -1.78 -11.37 23.44
N LEU A 339 -2.73 -12.04 24.09
CA LEU A 339 -2.44 -13.27 24.81
C LEU A 339 -2.04 -14.38 23.84
N SER A 340 -1.00 -15.13 24.20
CA SER A 340 -0.63 -16.35 23.46
C SER A 340 -1.76 -17.38 23.47
N ALA A 341 -1.98 -18.06 22.36
CA ALA A 341 -3.13 -18.96 22.16
C ALA A 341 -3.18 -20.06 23.22
N GLU A 342 -2.01 -20.53 23.70
CA GLU A 342 -1.86 -21.63 24.64
C GLU A 342 -2.50 -21.34 26.00
N TYR A 343 -2.44 -20.09 26.47
CA TYR A 343 -3.01 -19.70 27.77
C TYR A 343 -4.16 -18.68 27.67
N ALA A 344 -4.48 -18.22 26.45
CA ALA A 344 -5.52 -17.21 26.24
C ALA A 344 -6.89 -17.68 26.77
N GLU A 345 -7.27 -18.93 26.49
CA GLU A 345 -8.53 -19.50 26.95
C GLU A 345 -8.60 -19.54 28.50
N TRP A 346 -7.50 -19.95 29.14
CA TRP A 346 -7.41 -19.96 30.60
C TRP A 346 -7.48 -18.55 31.19
N MET A 347 -6.77 -17.59 30.57
CA MET A 347 -6.73 -16.20 31.06
C MET A 347 -8.08 -15.48 30.93
N LYS A 348 -8.84 -15.76 29.87
CA LYS A 348 -10.15 -15.16 29.60
C LYS A 348 -11.30 -15.82 30.37
N ALA A 349 -11.06 -16.97 30.94
CA ALA A 349 -12.02 -17.60 31.82
C ALA A 349 -12.16 -16.84 33.15
N ASP A 350 -13.25 -17.11 33.90
CA ASP A 350 -13.48 -16.55 35.23
C ASP A 350 -12.40 -17.08 36.20
N ARG A 351 -11.39 -16.25 36.46
CA ARG A 351 -10.22 -16.52 37.28
C ARG A 351 -10.07 -15.47 38.36
N GLN A 352 -9.61 -15.90 39.52
CA GLN A 352 -9.37 -14.99 40.65
C GLN A 352 -7.90 -14.58 40.74
N ALA A 353 -7.64 -13.45 41.41
CA ALA A 353 -6.29 -13.05 41.76
C ALA A 353 -5.58 -14.15 42.56
N GLY A 354 -4.39 -14.53 42.14
CA GLY A 354 -3.64 -15.62 42.73
C GLY A 354 -3.77 -16.97 42.04
N ASP A 355 -4.76 -17.15 41.13
CA ASP A 355 -4.84 -18.35 40.31
C ASP A 355 -3.55 -18.53 39.47
N ILE A 356 -3.01 -19.74 39.44
CA ILE A 356 -1.78 -20.07 38.74
C ILE A 356 -1.94 -21.40 37.98
N GLU A 357 -1.39 -21.48 36.78
CA GLU A 357 -1.44 -22.67 35.93
C GLU A 357 -0.15 -22.85 35.15
N VAL A 358 0.17 -24.09 34.78
CA VAL A 358 1.38 -24.49 34.04
C VAL A 358 1.01 -24.76 32.57
N PHE A 359 1.74 -24.15 31.66
CA PHE A 359 1.56 -24.26 30.19
C PHE A 359 2.83 -24.82 29.56
N PRO A 360 2.89 -26.16 29.33
CA PRO A 360 4.10 -26.81 28.82
C PRO A 360 4.36 -26.56 27.33
N ASP A 361 3.32 -26.14 26.60
CA ASP A 361 3.37 -26.00 25.13
C ASP A 361 3.37 -24.55 24.67
N ALA A 362 3.60 -23.58 25.58
CA ALA A 362 3.61 -22.17 25.23
C ALA A 362 4.78 -21.83 24.28
N GLU A 363 4.44 -21.33 23.08
CA GLU A 363 5.37 -21.09 21.97
C GLU A 363 6.13 -19.74 22.05
N THR A 364 6.58 -19.32 23.23
CA THR A 364 7.36 -18.09 23.34
C THR A 364 8.86 -18.28 23.14
N ASP A 365 9.34 -19.51 23.23
CA ASP A 365 10.72 -19.87 22.95
C ASP A 365 10.81 -20.80 21.71
N PRO A 366 11.41 -20.36 20.59
CA PRO A 366 11.57 -21.18 19.38
C PRO A 366 12.35 -22.46 19.60
N SER A 367 13.19 -22.54 20.64
CA SER A 367 13.90 -23.77 21.01
C SER A 367 13.04 -24.76 21.81
N GLY A 368 11.84 -24.35 22.25
CA GLY A 368 10.94 -25.16 23.06
C GLY A 368 11.46 -25.47 24.47
N ARG A 369 12.42 -24.65 24.96
CA ARG A 369 13.06 -24.89 26.28
C ARG A 369 12.22 -24.46 27.46
N GLU A 370 11.31 -23.46 27.27
CA GLU A 370 10.59 -22.84 28.37
C GLU A 370 9.24 -23.51 28.62
N VAL A 371 9.03 -23.94 29.84
CA VAL A 371 7.71 -24.31 30.37
C VAL A 371 7.19 -23.12 31.14
N GLN A 372 6.11 -22.51 30.69
CA GLN A 372 5.57 -21.28 31.25
C GLN A 372 4.54 -21.54 32.34
N CYS A 373 4.55 -20.68 33.37
CA CYS A 373 3.54 -20.67 34.43
C CYS A 373 2.97 -19.25 34.51
N ILE A 374 1.66 -19.14 34.43
CA ILE A 374 0.95 -17.86 34.46
C ILE A 374 0.22 -17.74 35.80
N LYS A 375 0.45 -16.64 36.52
CA LYS A 375 -0.24 -16.30 37.76
C LYS A 375 -0.94 -14.96 37.65
N ARG A 376 -2.25 -14.93 37.83
CA ARG A 376 -3.04 -13.70 37.86
C ARG A 376 -2.71 -12.87 39.08
N ARG A 377 -2.50 -11.56 38.90
CA ARG A 377 -2.27 -10.62 40.00
C ARG A 377 -3.52 -9.94 40.47
N PHE A 378 -4.42 -9.58 39.54
CA PHE A 378 -5.66 -8.90 39.85
C PHE A 378 -6.79 -9.47 38.98
N ASP A 379 -8.04 -9.17 39.39
CA ASP A 379 -9.20 -9.40 38.53
C ASP A 379 -9.06 -8.52 37.27
N TYR A 380 -9.50 -9.05 36.13
CA TYR A 380 -9.45 -8.31 34.88
C TYR A 380 -10.37 -7.08 34.93
N VAL A 381 -9.98 -6.02 34.24
CA VAL A 381 -10.79 -4.83 34.03
C VAL A 381 -11.30 -4.84 32.60
N ALA A 382 -12.62 -4.94 32.44
CA ALA A 382 -13.23 -4.82 31.11
C ALA A 382 -13.05 -3.39 30.60
N CYS A 383 -12.51 -3.24 29.39
CA CYS A 383 -12.50 -1.97 28.67
C CYS A 383 -13.77 -1.87 27.82
N ILE A 384 -14.79 -1.21 28.35
CA ILE A 384 -16.03 -0.88 27.61
C ILE A 384 -15.81 0.42 26.82
#